data_e9bdcda97c713e7063036ecc2c89c12e
#
_entry.id   e9bdcda97c713e7063036ecc2c89c12e
#
_cell.length_a   1.000
_cell.length_b   1.000
_cell.length_c   1.000
_cell.angle_alpha   90.00
_cell.angle_beta   90.00
_cell.angle_gamma   90.00
#
_symmetry.space_group_name_H-M   'P 1'
#
loop_
_entity.id
_entity.type
_entity.pdbx_description
1 polymer ?
#
loop_
_entity_poly.entity_id
_entity_poly.type
_entity_poly.pdbx_seq_one_letter_code
_entity_poly.pdbx_strand_id
1 'polypeptide(L)'
;MLWILASLFFCWCAYREIRGSLVARPGFDSPAPVSTPYLALVLVLAVAFAWPTVHRWYFQRFLSIRATLLADNHRAIVHCNTLFDTMLDPEMLAAGHANPLTGKIGIQSPWCNVLSSYLSHPNRADDRELQSLDIFTHESMHVRGEMNESITECEAVQRNYRAAKLLGVADETAKKNALDYYNNGYQLRRKIGGIQSAYYSEQCSPGKALDEHLSDSTWAAP
;
A
#
# COMPACT_ATOMS: atom_id res chain seq x y z
N MET A 1 -7.56 -6.88 -14.03
CA MET A 1 -8.01 -8.07 -14.77
C MET A 1 -7.42 -8.17 -16.19
N LEU A 2 -7.38 -7.09 -16.97
CA LEU A 2 -6.83 -7.11 -18.35
C LEU A 2 -5.39 -7.67 -18.42
N TRP A 3 -4.52 -7.29 -17.52
CA TRP A 3 -3.12 -7.76 -17.43
C TRP A 3 -3.01 -9.28 -17.25
N ILE A 4 -3.87 -9.86 -16.40
CA ILE A 4 -3.88 -11.33 -16.19
C ILE A 4 -4.35 -12.04 -17.47
N LEU A 5 -5.40 -11.52 -18.12
CA LEU A 5 -5.90 -12.10 -19.37
C LEU A 5 -4.84 -12.06 -20.48
N ALA A 6 -4.10 -10.94 -20.60
CA ALA A 6 -2.99 -10.83 -21.54
C ALA A 6 -1.86 -11.83 -21.22
N SER A 7 -1.48 -11.97 -19.94
CA SER A 7 -0.49 -12.97 -19.52
C SER A 7 -0.92 -14.39 -19.86
N LEU A 8 -2.18 -14.75 -19.54
CA LEU A 8 -2.74 -16.07 -19.87
C LEU A 8 -2.78 -16.32 -21.37
N PHE A 9 -3.09 -15.30 -22.18
CA PHE A 9 -3.05 -15.41 -23.64
C PHE A 9 -1.63 -15.76 -24.13
N PHE A 10 -0.59 -15.09 -23.63
CA PHE A 10 0.78 -15.42 -24.03
C PHE A 10 1.24 -16.79 -23.49
N CYS A 11 0.82 -17.21 -22.31
CA CYS A 11 1.04 -18.56 -21.82
C CYS A 11 0.38 -19.61 -22.74
N TRP A 12 -0.85 -19.32 -23.20
CA TRP A 12 -1.53 -20.19 -24.16
C TRP A 12 -0.82 -20.25 -25.52
N CYS A 13 -0.27 -19.12 -26.02
CA CYS A 13 0.55 -19.10 -27.22
C CYS A 13 1.80 -19.98 -27.08
N ALA A 14 2.50 -19.88 -25.94
CA ALA A 14 3.65 -20.73 -25.63
C ALA A 14 3.25 -22.21 -25.57
N TYR A 15 2.15 -22.53 -24.90
CA TYR A 15 1.62 -23.90 -24.83
C TYR A 15 1.29 -24.45 -26.22
N ARG A 16 0.66 -23.66 -27.11
CA ARG A 16 0.36 -24.07 -28.48
C ARG A 16 1.61 -24.37 -29.30
N GLU A 17 2.64 -23.56 -29.17
CA GLU A 17 3.92 -23.76 -29.85
C GLU A 17 4.56 -25.10 -29.42
N ILE A 18 4.67 -25.33 -28.12
CA ILE A 18 5.22 -26.56 -27.55
C ILE A 18 4.39 -27.78 -27.99
N ARG A 19 3.06 -27.70 -27.86
CA ARG A 19 2.18 -28.82 -28.27
C ARG A 19 2.26 -29.09 -29.76
N GLY A 20 2.37 -28.05 -30.60
CA GLY A 20 2.49 -28.21 -32.05
C GLY A 20 3.79 -28.86 -32.46
N SER A 21 4.84 -28.77 -31.65
CA SER A 21 6.11 -29.45 -31.89
C SER A 21 6.18 -30.90 -31.38
N LEU A 22 5.21 -31.29 -30.51
CA LEU A 22 5.13 -32.66 -29.97
C LEU A 22 4.19 -33.57 -30.79
N VAL A 23 3.32 -33.00 -31.61
CA VAL A 23 2.34 -33.76 -32.40
C VAL A 23 2.70 -33.70 -33.87
N ALA A 24 2.93 -34.86 -34.47
CA ALA A 24 3.17 -34.97 -35.91
C ALA A 24 1.97 -34.44 -36.71
N ARG A 25 2.24 -33.62 -37.72
CA ARG A 25 1.19 -33.10 -38.60
C ARG A 25 0.74 -34.17 -39.59
N PRO A 26 -0.56 -34.29 -39.90
CA PRO A 26 -1.00 -35.19 -40.94
C PRO A 26 -0.25 -34.91 -42.25
N GLY A 27 0.41 -35.92 -42.82
CA GLY A 27 1.20 -35.82 -44.06
C GLY A 27 2.67 -35.43 -43.88
N PHE A 28 3.18 -35.34 -42.63
CA PHE A 28 4.62 -35.14 -42.33
C PHE A 28 5.11 -36.20 -41.35
N ASP A 29 6.25 -36.80 -41.64
CA ASP A 29 6.83 -37.90 -40.83
C ASP A 29 7.50 -37.41 -39.54
N SER A 30 7.64 -36.09 -39.36
CA SER A 30 8.26 -35.50 -38.17
C SER A 30 7.50 -34.30 -37.63
N PRO A 31 7.50 -34.09 -36.29
CA PRO A 31 6.95 -32.86 -35.68
C PRO A 31 7.70 -31.61 -36.18
N ALA A 32 6.98 -30.47 -36.24
CA ALA A 32 7.61 -29.20 -36.58
C ALA A 32 8.59 -28.78 -35.48
N PRO A 33 9.79 -28.25 -35.80
CA PRO A 33 10.73 -27.78 -34.79
C PRO A 33 10.14 -26.61 -34.04
N VAL A 34 10.38 -26.53 -32.70
CA VAL A 34 10.02 -25.40 -31.86
C VAL A 34 10.74 -24.14 -32.34
N SER A 35 10.00 -23.08 -32.58
CA SER A 35 10.60 -21.76 -32.82
C SER A 35 11.08 -21.15 -31.49
N THR A 36 12.36 -21.36 -31.15
CA THR A 36 12.95 -20.88 -29.89
C THR A 36 12.83 -19.36 -29.72
N PRO A 37 13.05 -18.50 -30.75
CA PRO A 37 12.89 -17.05 -30.59
C PRO A 37 11.43 -16.64 -30.34
N TYR A 38 10.47 -17.31 -31.01
CA TYR A 38 9.05 -17.07 -30.76
C TYR A 38 8.66 -17.48 -29.33
N LEU A 39 9.08 -18.67 -28.89
CA LEU A 39 8.79 -19.14 -27.53
C LEU A 39 9.40 -18.22 -26.47
N ALA A 40 10.65 -17.78 -26.66
CA ALA A 40 11.28 -16.81 -25.78
C ALA A 40 10.50 -15.49 -25.70
N LEU A 41 10.09 -14.95 -26.85
CA LEU A 41 9.31 -13.71 -26.93
C LEU A 41 7.98 -13.83 -26.16
N VAL A 42 7.18 -14.86 -26.41
CA VAL A 42 5.87 -15.00 -25.77
C VAL A 42 6.00 -15.25 -24.25
N LEU A 43 7.05 -15.95 -23.80
CA LEU A 43 7.31 -16.12 -22.37
C LEU A 43 7.71 -14.80 -21.69
N VAL A 44 8.57 -14.01 -22.33
CA VAL A 44 8.91 -12.66 -21.82
C VAL A 44 7.66 -11.77 -21.73
N LEU A 45 6.81 -11.80 -22.74
CA LEU A 45 5.54 -11.06 -22.72
C LEU A 45 4.60 -11.57 -21.62
N ALA A 46 4.47 -12.89 -21.45
CA ALA A 46 3.65 -13.46 -20.38
C ALA A 46 4.10 -12.96 -19.00
N VAL A 47 5.42 -12.96 -18.72
CA VAL A 47 5.99 -12.45 -17.47
C VAL A 47 5.78 -10.93 -17.34
N ALA A 48 6.03 -10.17 -18.40
CA ALA A 48 5.87 -8.71 -18.39
C ALA A 48 4.42 -8.30 -18.07
N PHE A 49 3.43 -9.02 -18.62
CA PHE A 49 2.01 -8.75 -18.35
C PHE A 49 1.55 -9.31 -16.99
N ALA A 50 2.19 -10.34 -16.43
CA ALA A 50 1.91 -10.80 -15.07
C ALA A 50 2.46 -9.86 -14.00
N TRP A 51 3.60 -9.21 -14.28
CA TRP A 51 4.39 -8.44 -13.31
C TRP A 51 3.60 -7.39 -12.51
N PRO A 52 2.79 -6.50 -13.12
CA PRO A 52 2.06 -5.48 -12.36
C PRO A 52 1.10 -6.08 -11.32
N THR A 53 0.44 -7.19 -11.67
CA THR A 53 -0.50 -7.87 -10.77
C THR A 53 0.21 -8.55 -9.62
N VAL A 54 1.30 -9.26 -9.92
CA VAL A 54 2.12 -9.96 -8.94
C VAL A 54 2.78 -8.98 -7.98
N HIS A 55 3.40 -7.91 -8.52
CA HIS A 55 4.02 -6.85 -7.72
C HIS A 55 3.03 -6.21 -6.76
N ARG A 56 1.84 -5.86 -7.25
CA ARG A 56 0.77 -5.28 -6.42
C ARG A 56 0.32 -6.24 -5.33
N TRP A 57 0.14 -7.52 -5.63
CA TRP A 57 -0.23 -8.53 -4.64
C TRP A 57 0.82 -8.64 -3.53
N TYR A 58 2.12 -8.69 -3.88
CA TYR A 58 3.21 -8.70 -2.91
C TYR A 58 3.23 -7.44 -2.05
N PHE A 59 3.02 -6.28 -2.65
CA PHE A 59 2.98 -5.00 -1.93
C PHE A 59 1.82 -4.96 -0.93
N GLN A 60 0.61 -5.34 -1.33
CA GLN A 60 -0.55 -5.42 -0.43
C GLN A 60 -0.32 -6.41 0.71
N ARG A 61 0.29 -7.57 0.43
CA ARG A 61 0.63 -8.54 1.47
C ARG A 61 1.69 -7.99 2.43
N PHE A 62 2.69 -7.29 1.92
CA PHE A 62 3.70 -6.61 2.73
C PHE A 62 3.04 -5.57 3.65
N LEU A 63 2.18 -4.69 3.12
CA LEU A 63 1.44 -3.71 3.91
C LEU A 63 0.53 -4.37 4.96
N SER A 64 -0.16 -5.45 4.61
CA SER A 64 -1.06 -6.17 5.54
C SER A 64 -0.34 -6.68 6.78
N ILE A 65 0.87 -7.23 6.60
CA ILE A 65 1.69 -7.69 7.72
C ILE A 65 2.07 -6.51 8.63
N ARG A 66 2.44 -5.36 8.06
CA ARG A 66 2.86 -4.16 8.81
C ARG A 66 1.68 -3.48 9.50
N ALA A 67 0.53 -3.39 8.82
CA ALA A 67 -0.71 -2.90 9.43
C ALA A 67 -1.14 -3.76 10.62
N THR A 68 -1.03 -5.09 10.52
CA THR A 68 -1.30 -6.00 11.64
C THR A 68 -0.41 -5.70 12.85
N LEU A 69 0.88 -5.44 12.64
CA LEU A 69 1.80 -5.06 13.72
C LEU A 69 1.47 -3.69 14.32
N LEU A 70 1.05 -2.74 13.49
CA LEU A 70 0.61 -1.40 13.95
C LEU A 70 -0.69 -1.46 14.75
N ALA A 71 -1.59 -2.36 14.37
CA ALA A 71 -2.87 -2.59 15.04
C ALA A 71 -2.76 -3.54 16.26
N ASP A 72 -1.61 -3.58 16.93
CA ASP A 72 -1.37 -4.42 18.12
C ASP A 72 -1.72 -5.90 17.89
N ASN A 73 -1.38 -6.43 16.71
CA ASN A 73 -1.65 -7.78 16.21
C ASN A 73 -3.13 -8.09 15.88
N HIS A 74 -4.01 -7.10 15.84
CA HIS A 74 -5.30 -7.28 15.19
C HIS A 74 -5.10 -7.49 13.69
N ARG A 75 -5.64 -8.58 13.17
CA ARG A 75 -5.44 -8.95 11.77
C ARG A 75 -5.89 -7.84 10.81
N ALA A 76 -4.96 -7.30 10.05
CA ALA A 76 -5.22 -6.32 9.02
C ALA A 76 -5.01 -6.91 7.61
N ILE A 77 -5.88 -6.55 6.67
CA ILE A 77 -5.81 -6.96 5.26
C ILE A 77 -5.90 -5.69 4.42
N VAL A 78 -4.76 -5.25 3.91
CA VAL A 78 -4.67 -4.05 3.08
C VAL A 78 -4.97 -4.36 1.63
N HIS A 79 -5.88 -3.59 1.05
CA HIS A 79 -6.20 -3.58 -0.37
C HIS A 79 -5.91 -2.21 -0.96
N CYS A 80 -5.10 -2.19 -2.01
CA CYS A 80 -4.83 -0.99 -2.79
C CYS A 80 -5.87 -0.87 -3.91
N ASN A 81 -6.79 0.06 -3.83
CA ASN A 81 -7.79 0.26 -4.86
C ASN A 81 -7.15 0.76 -6.16
N THR A 82 -7.58 0.22 -7.30
CA THR A 82 -7.30 0.84 -8.61
C THR A 82 -8.14 2.09 -8.75
N LEU A 83 -7.88 2.90 -9.78
CA LEU A 83 -8.76 4.02 -10.10
C LEU A 83 -10.22 3.56 -10.29
N PHE A 84 -10.41 2.41 -10.94
CA PHE A 84 -11.74 1.85 -11.17
C PHE A 84 -12.39 1.35 -9.87
N ASP A 85 -11.62 0.65 -9.01
CA ASP A 85 -12.11 0.21 -7.70
C ASP A 85 -12.50 1.42 -6.84
N THR A 86 -11.68 2.50 -6.84
CA THR A 86 -11.97 3.75 -6.13
C THR A 86 -13.26 4.41 -6.62
N MET A 87 -13.50 4.43 -7.94
CA MET A 87 -14.72 5.04 -8.50
C MET A 87 -16.00 4.25 -8.14
N LEU A 88 -15.89 2.97 -7.84
CA LEU A 88 -17.00 2.10 -7.43
C LEU A 88 -17.11 1.97 -5.90
N ASP A 89 -16.17 2.51 -5.15
CA ASP A 89 -16.16 2.43 -3.71
C ASP A 89 -17.16 3.45 -3.10
N PRO A 90 -18.05 3.03 -2.20
CA PRO A 90 -18.95 3.95 -1.51
C PRO A 90 -18.23 5.08 -0.77
N GLU A 91 -16.98 4.85 -0.33
CA GLU A 91 -16.13 5.79 0.39
C GLU A 91 -15.07 6.45 -0.52
N MET A 92 -15.37 6.61 -1.81
CA MET A 92 -14.43 7.11 -2.84
C MET A 92 -13.84 8.49 -2.54
N LEU A 93 -14.46 9.29 -1.67
CA LEU A 93 -13.98 10.62 -1.27
C LEU A 93 -12.95 10.57 -0.12
N ALA A 94 -12.90 9.46 0.62
CA ALA A 94 -11.88 9.24 1.64
C ALA A 94 -10.55 8.84 0.98
N ALA A 95 -9.44 9.13 1.63
CA ALA A 95 -8.12 8.68 1.15
C ALA A 95 -7.89 7.19 1.42
N GLY A 96 -8.47 6.69 2.50
CA GLY A 96 -8.55 5.30 2.90
C GLY A 96 -9.81 5.07 3.72
N HIS A 97 -10.08 3.83 4.03
CA HIS A 97 -11.11 3.41 4.98
C HIS A 97 -10.75 2.04 5.57
N ALA A 98 -11.18 1.81 6.79
CA ALA A 98 -10.98 0.53 7.45
C ALA A 98 -12.27 0.00 8.07
N ASN A 99 -12.43 -1.32 8.07
CA ASN A 99 -13.50 -1.99 8.79
C ASN A 99 -12.89 -2.75 9.98
N PRO A 100 -13.08 -2.28 11.21
CA PRO A 100 -12.47 -2.87 12.41
C PRO A 100 -12.93 -4.30 12.68
N LEU A 101 -14.17 -4.65 12.30
CA LEU A 101 -14.71 -5.99 12.52
C LEU A 101 -14.07 -7.05 11.61
N THR A 102 -13.71 -6.66 10.37
CA THR A 102 -13.13 -7.59 9.40
C THR A 102 -11.63 -7.41 9.24
N GLY A 103 -11.07 -6.32 9.76
CA GLY A 103 -9.67 -5.93 9.58
C GLY A 103 -9.32 -5.50 8.15
N LYS A 104 -10.32 -5.26 7.29
CA LYS A 104 -10.07 -4.81 5.91
C LYS A 104 -9.75 -3.33 5.91
N ILE A 105 -8.65 -2.99 5.23
CA ILE A 105 -8.21 -1.61 4.96
C ILE A 105 -8.24 -1.40 3.45
N GLY A 106 -9.01 -0.45 2.97
CA GLY A 106 -9.01 0.03 1.59
C GLY A 106 -8.19 1.31 1.49
N ILE A 107 -7.12 1.32 0.71
CA ILE A 107 -6.38 2.55 0.39
C ILE A 107 -6.74 2.96 -1.03
N GLN A 108 -7.35 4.14 -1.18
CA GLN A 108 -7.85 4.62 -2.46
C GLN A 108 -6.72 5.00 -3.43
N SER A 109 -6.99 4.92 -4.73
CA SER A 109 -6.06 5.44 -5.75
C SER A 109 -6.05 6.98 -5.67
N PRO A 110 -4.88 7.64 -5.71
CA PRO A 110 -3.55 7.08 -6.01
C PRO A 110 -2.69 6.75 -4.77
N TRP A 111 -3.21 6.77 -3.55
CA TRP A 111 -2.45 6.80 -2.30
C TRP A 111 -1.53 5.58 -2.09
N CYS A 112 -1.93 4.39 -2.53
CA CYS A 112 -1.02 3.23 -2.50
C CYS A 112 0.23 3.42 -3.37
N ASN A 113 0.09 4.05 -4.54
CA ASN A 113 1.22 4.33 -5.42
C ASN A 113 2.12 5.41 -4.81
N VAL A 114 1.53 6.42 -4.15
CA VAL A 114 2.25 7.46 -3.43
C VAL A 114 3.03 6.86 -2.25
N LEU A 115 2.44 5.94 -1.49
CA LEU A 115 3.14 5.20 -0.44
C LEU A 115 4.29 4.34 -0.98
N SER A 116 4.11 3.71 -2.14
CA SER A 116 5.18 2.97 -2.82
C SER A 116 6.32 3.89 -3.26
N SER A 117 6.00 5.10 -3.75
CA SER A 117 6.99 6.14 -4.07
C SER A 117 7.76 6.57 -2.84
N TYR A 118 7.07 6.87 -1.74
CA TYR A 118 7.69 7.18 -0.44
C TYR A 118 8.73 6.13 -0.04
N LEU A 119 8.38 4.85 -0.11
CA LEU A 119 9.28 3.75 0.29
C LEU A 119 10.48 3.60 -0.64
N SER A 120 10.38 4.06 -1.88
CA SER A 120 11.48 4.03 -2.84
C SER A 120 12.49 5.16 -2.60
N HIS A 121 12.07 6.31 -2.09
CA HIS A 121 12.90 7.50 -1.90
C HIS A 121 12.61 8.25 -0.58
N PRO A 122 12.61 7.59 0.59
CA PRO A 122 12.14 8.18 1.84
C PRO A 122 12.95 9.41 2.29
N ASN A 123 14.21 9.53 1.85
CA ASN A 123 15.08 10.69 2.16
C ASN A 123 14.65 11.99 1.45
N ARG A 124 13.80 11.90 0.44
CA ARG A 124 13.31 13.01 -0.38
C ARG A 124 11.80 13.09 -0.41
N ALA A 125 11.16 12.52 0.62
CA ALA A 125 9.71 12.50 0.71
C ALA A 125 9.12 13.90 0.67
N ASP A 126 8.10 14.08 -0.16
CA ASP A 126 7.27 15.28 -0.17
C ASP A 126 6.09 15.17 0.80
N ASP A 127 5.35 16.26 0.98
CA ASP A 127 4.21 16.32 1.91
C ASP A 127 3.14 15.28 1.58
N ARG A 128 2.93 14.99 0.30
CA ARG A 128 1.94 14.01 -0.17
C ARG A 128 2.40 12.58 0.13
N GLU A 129 3.68 12.31 0.00
CA GLU A 129 4.29 11.03 0.35
C GLU A 129 4.22 10.80 1.87
N LEU A 130 4.50 11.83 2.67
CA LEU A 130 4.35 11.76 4.13
C LEU A 130 2.88 11.56 4.53
N GLN A 131 1.96 12.22 3.85
CA GLN A 131 0.51 12.00 4.06
C GLN A 131 0.10 10.56 3.72
N SER A 132 0.70 9.93 2.71
CA SER A 132 0.37 8.54 2.36
C SER A 132 0.78 7.55 3.45
N LEU A 133 1.90 7.80 4.13
CA LEU A 133 2.31 7.04 5.31
C LEU A 133 1.31 7.21 6.44
N ASP A 134 0.88 8.43 6.70
CA ASP A 134 -0.09 8.74 7.74
C ASP A 134 -1.46 8.08 7.47
N ILE A 135 -1.97 8.13 6.24
CA ILE A 135 -3.19 7.42 5.85
C ILE A 135 -3.08 5.93 6.18
N PHE A 136 -1.97 5.29 5.81
CA PHE A 136 -1.73 3.87 6.11
C PHE A 136 -1.73 3.60 7.61
N THR A 137 -1.11 4.49 8.40
CA THR A 137 -1.04 4.36 9.86
C THR A 137 -2.42 4.60 10.47
N HIS A 138 -3.16 5.62 10.02
CA HIS A 138 -4.50 5.97 10.45
C HIS A 138 -5.49 4.81 10.27
N GLU A 139 -5.54 4.22 9.08
CA GLU A 139 -6.41 3.08 8.82
C GLU A 139 -6.03 1.85 9.67
N SER A 140 -4.76 1.73 10.03
CA SER A 140 -4.32 0.68 10.97
C SER A 140 -4.84 0.91 12.38
N MET A 141 -5.05 2.18 12.81
CA MET A 141 -5.62 2.49 14.13
C MET A 141 -7.12 2.19 14.18
N HIS A 142 -7.85 2.38 13.10
CA HIS A 142 -9.24 1.90 13.01
C HIS A 142 -9.32 0.38 13.18
N VAL A 143 -8.41 -0.39 12.58
CA VAL A 143 -8.34 -1.85 12.78
C VAL A 143 -7.96 -2.20 14.23
N ARG A 144 -7.17 -1.36 14.91
CA ARG A 144 -6.87 -1.50 16.34
C ARG A 144 -8.13 -1.34 17.21
N GLY A 145 -9.16 -0.63 16.71
CA GLY A 145 -10.45 -0.47 17.38
C GLY A 145 -10.86 0.96 17.68
N GLU A 146 -10.04 1.97 17.34
CA GLU A 146 -10.42 3.37 17.52
C GLU A 146 -11.35 3.83 16.41
N MET A 147 -12.47 4.47 16.78
CA MET A 147 -13.51 4.92 15.83
C MET A 147 -13.66 6.43 15.80
N ASN A 148 -13.08 7.14 16.74
CA ASN A 148 -13.11 8.59 16.76
C ASN A 148 -11.97 9.15 15.90
N GLU A 149 -12.32 9.86 14.83
CA GLU A 149 -11.35 10.34 13.83
C GLU A 149 -10.20 11.18 14.42
N SER A 150 -10.49 12.05 15.39
CA SER A 150 -9.46 12.88 16.01
C SER A 150 -8.53 12.08 16.95
N ILE A 151 -9.04 11.03 17.57
CA ILE A 151 -8.23 10.12 18.40
C ILE A 151 -7.43 9.19 17.48
N THR A 152 -8.08 8.60 16.48
CA THR A 152 -7.43 7.75 15.45
C THR A 152 -6.26 8.47 14.80
N GLU A 153 -6.46 9.72 14.39
CA GLU A 153 -5.41 10.54 13.79
C GLU A 153 -4.28 10.82 14.80
N CYS A 154 -4.61 11.09 16.05
CA CYS A 154 -3.59 11.28 17.09
C CYS A 154 -2.78 10.01 17.33
N GLU A 155 -3.42 8.86 17.41
CA GLU A 155 -2.74 7.57 17.53
C GLU A 155 -1.85 7.29 16.30
N ALA A 156 -2.32 7.62 15.10
CA ALA A 156 -1.57 7.47 13.86
C ALA A 156 -0.31 8.34 13.84
N VAL A 157 -0.48 9.62 14.12
CA VAL A 157 0.63 10.58 14.15
C VAL A 157 1.71 10.17 15.15
N GLN A 158 1.34 9.66 16.32
CA GLN A 158 2.28 9.12 17.30
C GLN A 158 3.06 7.91 16.77
N ARG A 159 2.44 7.11 15.90
CA ARG A 159 3.01 5.88 15.35
C ARG A 159 3.63 6.02 13.96
N ASN A 160 3.61 7.19 13.34
CA ASN A 160 4.19 7.38 12.01
C ASN A 160 5.68 7.04 11.96
N TYR A 161 6.44 7.35 13.02
CA TYR A 161 7.83 6.91 13.13
C TYR A 161 7.95 5.38 13.15
N ARG A 162 7.17 4.70 14.01
CA ARG A 162 7.10 3.22 14.08
C ARG A 162 6.69 2.63 12.73
N ALA A 163 5.66 3.20 12.09
CA ALA A 163 5.16 2.76 10.80
C ALA A 163 6.24 2.82 9.72
N ALA A 164 6.94 3.94 9.60
CA ALA A 164 8.03 4.10 8.66
C ALA A 164 9.14 3.05 8.88
N LYS A 165 9.52 2.78 10.12
CA LYS A 165 10.51 1.73 10.46
C LYS A 165 10.01 0.34 10.10
N LEU A 166 8.77 0.00 10.42
CA LEU A 166 8.17 -1.28 10.05
C LEU A 166 8.13 -1.47 8.54
N LEU A 167 7.99 -0.39 7.78
CA LEU A 167 8.01 -0.38 6.32
C LEU A 167 9.45 -0.41 5.74
N GLY A 168 10.49 -0.39 6.60
CA GLY A 168 11.88 -0.55 6.19
C GLY A 168 12.64 0.78 5.97
N VAL A 169 12.07 1.90 6.36
CA VAL A 169 12.77 3.20 6.31
C VAL A 169 13.84 3.25 7.40
N ALA A 170 15.00 3.79 7.08
CA ALA A 170 16.11 3.98 8.02
C ALA A 170 15.69 4.88 9.19
N ASP A 171 16.20 4.61 10.38
CA ASP A 171 15.77 5.19 11.66
C ASP A 171 15.74 6.72 11.64
N GLU A 172 16.84 7.36 11.30
CA GLU A 172 16.95 8.82 11.23
C GLU A 172 15.96 9.45 10.24
N THR A 173 15.82 8.82 9.06
CA THR A 173 14.87 9.26 8.03
C THR A 173 13.43 9.10 8.50
N ALA A 174 13.11 7.96 9.11
CA ALA A 174 11.79 7.68 9.66
C ALA A 174 11.39 8.72 10.72
N LYS A 175 12.32 9.03 11.62
CA LYS A 175 12.12 10.04 12.66
C LYS A 175 11.90 11.44 12.08
N LYS A 176 12.78 11.84 11.16
CA LYS A 176 12.66 13.13 10.47
C LYS A 176 11.30 13.26 9.77
N ASN A 177 10.93 12.26 8.97
CA ASN A 177 9.70 12.28 8.18
C ASN A 177 8.44 12.32 9.06
N ALA A 178 8.41 11.56 10.15
CA ALA A 178 7.31 11.58 11.10
C ALA A 178 7.16 12.95 11.79
N LEU A 179 8.29 13.59 12.19
CA LEU A 179 8.28 14.93 12.76
C LEU A 179 7.88 15.99 11.73
N ASP A 180 8.35 15.88 10.48
CA ASP A 180 7.98 16.79 9.39
C ASP A 180 6.45 16.72 9.16
N TYR A 181 5.87 15.52 9.11
CA TYR A 181 4.42 15.37 8.98
C TYR A 181 3.67 15.95 10.20
N TYR A 182 4.10 15.67 11.42
CA TYR A 182 3.49 16.22 12.63
C TYR A 182 3.46 17.74 12.60
N ASN A 183 4.58 18.38 12.28
CA ASN A 183 4.72 19.83 12.33
C ASN A 183 4.00 20.55 11.16
N ASN A 184 4.08 20.00 9.97
CA ASN A 184 3.64 20.65 8.74
C ASN A 184 2.32 20.10 8.18
N GLY A 185 2.04 18.81 8.34
CA GLY A 185 0.80 18.16 7.90
C GLY A 185 -0.29 18.23 8.98
N TYR A 186 -0.04 17.57 10.12
CA TYR A 186 -1.03 17.47 11.18
C TYR A 186 -1.41 18.84 11.78
N GLN A 187 -0.42 19.67 12.16
CA GLN A 187 -0.68 20.99 12.74
C GLN A 187 -1.37 21.95 11.75
N LEU A 188 -1.24 21.74 10.45
CA LEU A 188 -1.91 22.54 9.43
C LEU A 188 -3.43 22.30 9.43
N ARG A 189 -3.91 21.10 9.80
CA ARG A 189 -5.34 20.77 9.87
C ARG A 189 -6.12 21.71 10.79
N ARG A 190 -5.51 22.19 11.88
CA ARG A 190 -6.07 23.22 12.76
C ARG A 190 -6.41 24.51 12.01
N LYS A 191 -5.57 24.90 11.05
CA LYS A 191 -5.69 26.19 10.33
C LYS A 191 -6.68 26.12 9.17
N ILE A 192 -6.78 24.97 8.53
CA ILE A 192 -7.64 24.77 7.34
C ILE A 192 -9.12 24.77 7.74
N GLY A 193 -9.47 24.20 8.88
CA GLY A 193 -10.86 24.06 9.31
C GLY A 193 -11.68 23.09 8.46
N GLY A 194 -13.00 23.17 8.54
CA GLY A 194 -13.91 22.30 7.78
C GLY A 194 -13.74 20.81 8.14
N ILE A 195 -13.83 19.92 7.16
CA ILE A 195 -13.71 18.46 7.35
C ILE A 195 -12.35 18.10 7.96
N GLN A 196 -11.28 18.83 7.64
CA GLN A 196 -9.94 18.57 8.16
C GLN A 196 -9.83 18.79 9.68
N SER A 197 -10.66 19.64 10.26
CA SER A 197 -10.66 19.87 11.72
C SER A 197 -11.21 18.67 12.51
N ALA A 198 -11.98 17.78 11.89
CA ALA A 198 -12.45 16.54 12.52
C ALA A 198 -11.29 15.56 12.84
N TYR A 199 -10.19 15.69 12.13
CA TYR A 199 -8.97 14.90 12.31
C TYR A 199 -7.94 15.57 13.23
N TYR A 200 -8.27 16.68 13.87
CA TYR A 200 -7.33 17.44 14.71
C TYR A 200 -7.80 17.50 16.16
N SER A 201 -6.86 17.35 17.10
CA SER A 201 -7.07 17.58 18.51
C SER A 201 -5.91 18.38 19.12
N GLU A 202 -6.21 19.42 19.87
CA GLU A 202 -5.20 20.17 20.66
C GLU A 202 -4.58 19.32 21.79
N GLN A 203 -5.24 18.22 22.13
CA GLN A 203 -4.73 17.26 23.10
C GLN A 203 -3.71 16.29 22.52
N CYS A 204 -3.48 16.30 21.20
CA CYS A 204 -2.52 15.47 20.50
C CYS A 204 -1.15 16.17 20.40
N SER A 205 -0.44 16.17 21.49
CA SER A 205 0.94 16.70 21.55
C SER A 205 1.67 16.11 22.76
N PRO A 206 3.00 16.21 22.82
CA PRO A 206 3.79 15.70 23.93
C PRO A 206 3.27 16.18 25.29
N GLY A 207 3.03 15.24 26.20
CA GLY A 207 2.56 15.50 27.55
C GLY A 207 1.10 15.96 27.69
N LYS A 208 0.29 15.92 26.62
CA LYS A 208 -1.14 16.22 26.65
C LYS A 208 -1.97 14.93 26.82
N ALA A 209 -3.30 15.10 26.98
CA ALA A 209 -4.21 14.01 27.36
C ALA A 209 -4.26 12.85 26.36
N LEU A 210 -3.96 13.06 25.09
CA LEU A 210 -3.92 12.02 24.05
C LEU A 210 -2.50 11.50 23.79
N ASP A 211 -1.49 11.93 24.55
CA ASP A 211 -0.16 11.36 24.46
C ASP A 211 -0.13 9.98 25.15
N GLU A 212 0.05 8.93 24.36
CA GLU A 212 0.14 7.56 24.86
C GLU A 212 1.50 7.21 25.52
N HIS A 213 2.43 8.18 25.57
CA HIS A 213 3.76 8.01 26.14
C HIS A 213 4.55 6.82 25.57
N LEU A 214 4.39 6.54 24.27
CA LEU A 214 5.08 5.44 23.61
C LEU A 214 6.57 5.74 23.52
N SER A 215 7.40 4.75 23.87
CA SER A 215 8.87 4.87 23.81
C SER A 215 9.41 5.09 22.38
N ASP A 216 8.62 4.72 21.39
CA ASP A 216 8.91 4.90 19.94
C ASP A 216 7.86 5.79 19.24
N SER A 217 7.32 6.76 19.97
CA SER A 217 6.43 7.76 19.35
C SER A 217 7.19 8.70 18.43
N THR A 218 6.46 9.37 17.55
CA THR A 218 6.99 10.41 16.66
C THR A 218 7.77 11.47 17.40
N TRP A 219 7.38 11.82 18.63
CA TRP A 219 8.06 12.82 19.46
C TRP A 219 8.84 12.27 20.66
N ALA A 220 8.93 10.95 20.81
CA ALA A 220 9.80 10.38 21.82
C ALA A 220 11.25 10.83 21.60
N ALA A 221 11.96 11.06 22.70
CA ALA A 221 13.41 11.29 22.63
C ALA A 221 14.12 10.07 22.04
N PRO A 222 15.20 10.28 21.27
CA PRO A 222 16.01 9.18 20.74
C PRO A 222 16.69 8.40 21.89
#